data_83c8529f8b1a19576191a2f86b05289f
#
_entry.id   83c8529f8b1a19576191a2f86b05289f
#
_cell.length_a   1.000
_cell.length_b   1.000
_cell.length_c   1.000
_cell.angle_alpha   90.00
_cell.angle_beta   90.00
_cell.angle_gamma   90.00
#
_symmetry.space_group_name_H-M   'P 1'
#
loop_
_entity.id
_entity.type
_entity.pdbx_description
1 polymer ?
#
loop_
_entity_poly.entity_id
_entity_poly.type
_entity_poly.pdbx_seq_one_letter_code
_entity_poly.pdbx_strand_id
1 'polypeptide(L)'
;IITLAFAIPNKAKAVISIGGGKVIDAGKYAAFLRNLPFISVPTSSSSDGFSSASASLLVQGKRTSVPARLAYGIIVDTQVIRTAPEKFIYSGIGDMISKITALYDWIFEEKAGCGEVNDFAVMIAKKAVNSFVRTPYESIKDELFLKELLDSLAMSGIANEIAGSSAPTSGSEHLISHALDKILEVPQLHGVQVGIATYIMAKVQ
;
A
#
# COMPACT_ATOMS: atom_id res chain seq x y z
N ILE A 1 -16.47 6.22 9.82
CA ILE A 1 -16.48 4.88 9.20
C ILE A 1 -17.59 4.02 9.78
N ILE A 2 -17.77 3.96 11.09
CA ILE A 2 -18.87 3.24 11.72
C ILE A 2 -20.21 3.70 11.12
N THR A 3 -20.44 5.01 11.03
CA THR A 3 -21.65 5.58 10.38
C THR A 3 -21.80 5.08 8.93
N LEU A 4 -20.70 5.00 8.17
CA LEU A 4 -20.71 4.49 6.82
C LEU A 4 -21.13 3.01 6.78
N ALA A 5 -20.57 2.18 7.67
CA ALA A 5 -20.92 0.77 7.75
C ALA A 5 -22.42 0.56 8.09
N PHE A 6 -22.97 1.37 8.99
CA PHE A 6 -24.41 1.33 9.30
C PHE A 6 -25.31 1.83 8.16
N ALA A 7 -24.80 2.74 7.32
CA ALA A 7 -25.55 3.24 6.16
C ALA A 7 -25.63 2.22 5.00
N ILE A 8 -24.83 1.16 5.00
CA ILE A 8 -24.88 0.13 3.96
C ILE A 8 -26.20 -0.64 4.10
N PRO A 9 -27.06 -0.70 3.04
CA PRO A 9 -28.31 -1.42 3.09
C PRO A 9 -28.13 -2.91 3.41
N ASN A 10 -29.05 -3.51 4.18
CA ASN A 10 -28.97 -4.94 4.52
C ASN A 10 -29.01 -5.88 3.32
N LYS A 11 -29.58 -5.43 2.19
CA LYS A 11 -29.65 -6.18 0.93
C LYS A 11 -28.37 -6.09 0.10
N ALA A 12 -27.41 -5.24 0.48
CA ALA A 12 -26.13 -5.11 -0.24
C ALA A 12 -25.38 -6.43 -0.28
N LYS A 13 -24.81 -6.75 -1.43
CA LYS A 13 -24.05 -8.00 -1.66
C LYS A 13 -22.55 -7.76 -1.75
N ALA A 14 -22.13 -6.52 -1.96
CA ALA A 14 -20.74 -6.11 -2.01
C ALA A 14 -20.63 -4.61 -1.72
N VAL A 15 -19.41 -4.16 -1.41
CA VAL A 15 -19.06 -2.74 -1.34
C VAL A 15 -18.04 -2.47 -2.46
N ILE A 16 -18.31 -1.45 -3.26
CA ILE A 16 -17.39 -0.98 -4.31
C ILE A 16 -16.91 0.40 -3.90
N SER A 17 -15.60 0.58 -3.76
CA SER A 17 -15.00 1.90 -3.50
C SER A 17 -14.24 2.40 -4.73
N ILE A 18 -14.66 3.56 -5.22
CA ILE A 18 -14.04 4.23 -6.38
C ILE A 18 -13.42 5.53 -5.87
N GLY A 19 -12.09 5.63 -5.87
CA GLY A 19 -11.42 6.85 -5.42
C GLY A 19 -9.95 6.64 -5.02
N GLY A 20 -9.37 7.66 -4.39
CA GLY A 20 -8.03 7.60 -3.81
C GLY A 20 -7.99 6.81 -2.50
N GLY A 21 -6.79 6.62 -1.93
CA GLY A 21 -6.55 5.76 -0.77
C GLY A 21 -7.53 5.93 0.40
N LYS A 22 -7.88 7.18 0.77
CA LYS A 22 -8.85 7.43 1.87
C LYS A 22 -10.23 6.82 1.60
N VAL A 23 -10.70 6.88 0.36
CA VAL A 23 -12.00 6.31 -0.06
C VAL A 23 -11.91 4.79 -0.06
N ILE A 24 -10.81 4.25 -0.59
CA ILE A 24 -10.54 2.81 -0.61
C ILE A 24 -10.51 2.26 0.82
N ASP A 25 -9.75 2.87 1.73
CA ASP A 25 -9.63 2.42 3.11
C ASP A 25 -10.96 2.50 3.87
N ALA A 26 -11.72 3.58 3.66
CA ALA A 26 -13.03 3.75 4.29
C ALA A 26 -14.02 2.66 3.85
N GLY A 27 -14.10 2.38 2.54
CA GLY A 27 -15.00 1.36 2.01
C GLY A 27 -14.54 -0.06 2.34
N LYS A 28 -13.23 -0.33 2.29
CA LYS A 28 -12.63 -1.60 2.70
C LYS A 28 -13.00 -1.95 4.13
N TYR A 29 -12.80 -1.00 5.04
CA TYR A 29 -13.10 -1.22 6.45
C TYR A 29 -14.61 -1.32 6.72
N ALA A 30 -15.45 -0.54 6.03
CA ALA A 30 -16.90 -0.66 6.12
C ALA A 30 -17.39 -2.03 5.60
N ALA A 31 -16.83 -2.53 4.50
CA ALA A 31 -17.11 -3.86 3.98
C ALA A 31 -16.69 -4.96 4.97
N PHE A 32 -15.52 -4.81 5.59
CA PHE A 32 -15.01 -5.72 6.62
C PHE A 32 -15.96 -5.80 7.82
N LEU A 33 -16.39 -4.66 8.36
CA LEU A 33 -17.34 -4.59 9.47
C LEU A 33 -18.71 -5.23 9.15
N ARG A 34 -19.13 -5.18 7.88
CA ARG A 34 -20.39 -5.76 7.41
C ARG A 34 -20.23 -7.17 6.87
N ASN A 35 -19.03 -7.74 6.91
CA ASN A 35 -18.70 -9.05 6.33
C ASN A 35 -19.16 -9.19 4.87
N LEU A 36 -18.93 -8.14 4.05
CA LEU A 36 -19.29 -8.09 2.63
C LEU A 36 -18.02 -8.19 1.77
N PRO A 37 -18.11 -8.78 0.57
CA PRO A 37 -17.08 -8.66 -0.45
C PRO A 37 -16.75 -7.19 -0.74
N PHE A 38 -15.46 -6.88 -0.88
CA PHE A 38 -14.97 -5.55 -1.19
C PHE A 38 -14.36 -5.50 -2.59
N ILE A 39 -14.76 -4.55 -3.42
CA ILE A 39 -14.16 -4.29 -4.73
C ILE A 39 -13.46 -2.93 -4.68
N SER A 40 -12.17 -2.96 -4.98
CA SER A 40 -11.29 -1.77 -4.99
C SER A 40 -11.17 -1.21 -6.40
N VAL A 41 -11.50 0.07 -6.58
CA VAL A 41 -11.35 0.79 -7.85
C VAL A 41 -10.52 2.05 -7.60
N PRO A 42 -9.18 1.95 -7.51
CA PRO A 42 -8.33 3.09 -7.22
C PRO A 42 -8.32 4.08 -8.39
N THR A 43 -8.37 5.37 -8.06
CA THR A 43 -8.21 6.48 -9.01
C THR A 43 -6.87 7.20 -8.85
N SER A 44 -5.97 6.67 -8.03
CA SER A 44 -4.59 7.12 -7.85
C SER A 44 -3.70 5.96 -7.44
N SER A 45 -2.44 6.03 -7.80
CA SER A 45 -1.40 5.02 -7.54
C SER A 45 -0.54 5.35 -6.32
N SER A 46 -1.07 6.04 -5.29
CA SER A 46 -0.26 6.64 -4.24
C SER A 46 0.38 5.68 -3.23
N SER A 47 -0.05 4.44 -3.16
CA SER A 47 0.48 3.36 -2.32
C SER A 47 -0.18 2.02 -2.65
N ASP A 48 0.30 0.93 -2.05
CA ASP A 48 -0.28 -0.41 -2.15
C ASP A 48 -1.58 -0.59 -1.32
N GLY A 49 -2.05 0.45 -0.63
CA GLY A 49 -3.26 0.38 0.20
C GLY A 49 -4.53 -0.10 -0.51
N PHE A 50 -4.62 0.03 -1.84
CA PHE A 50 -5.77 -0.47 -2.60
C PHE A 50 -5.83 -2.01 -2.69
N SER A 51 -4.71 -2.68 -2.46
CA SER A 51 -4.54 -4.13 -2.56
C SER A 51 -4.24 -4.82 -1.22
N SER A 52 -3.92 -4.06 -0.16
CA SER A 52 -3.56 -4.63 1.15
C SER A 52 -4.78 -5.08 1.96
N ALA A 53 -4.57 -6.01 2.90
CA ALA A 53 -5.58 -6.48 3.85
C ALA A 53 -5.76 -5.57 5.07
N SER A 54 -5.12 -4.41 5.10
CA SER A 54 -5.26 -3.41 6.16
C SER A 54 -5.88 -2.12 5.64
N ALA A 55 -6.43 -1.31 6.54
CA ALA A 55 -6.94 0.02 6.23
C ALA A 55 -6.25 1.07 7.12
N SER A 56 -5.79 2.16 6.52
CA SER A 56 -5.18 3.28 7.25
C SER A 56 -6.24 4.31 7.62
N LEU A 57 -6.59 4.37 8.90
CA LEU A 57 -7.66 5.21 9.41
C LEU A 57 -7.15 6.24 10.41
N LEU A 58 -7.87 7.35 10.53
CA LEU A 58 -7.67 8.29 11.62
C LEU A 58 -8.47 7.84 12.84
N VAL A 59 -7.76 7.38 13.88
CA VAL A 59 -8.36 6.99 15.15
C VAL A 59 -7.89 7.98 16.21
N GLN A 60 -8.81 8.77 16.77
CA GLN A 60 -8.50 9.82 17.74
C GLN A 60 -7.41 10.79 17.25
N GLY A 61 -7.49 11.19 15.98
CA GLY A 61 -6.53 12.11 15.35
C GLY A 61 -5.18 11.50 14.97
N LYS A 62 -4.96 10.21 15.23
CA LYS A 62 -3.72 9.49 14.87
C LYS A 62 -3.98 8.54 13.71
N ARG A 63 -3.07 8.51 12.74
CA ARG A 63 -3.08 7.50 11.67
C ARG A 63 -2.77 6.14 12.30
N THR A 64 -3.68 5.19 12.07
CA THR A 64 -3.62 3.83 12.63
C THR A 64 -3.94 2.83 11.53
N SER A 65 -3.08 1.85 11.34
CA SER A 65 -3.37 0.70 10.49
C SER A 65 -4.25 -0.28 11.27
N VAL A 66 -5.40 -0.60 10.70
CA VAL A 66 -6.36 -1.54 11.30
C VAL A 66 -6.54 -2.74 10.38
N PRO A 67 -6.70 -3.97 10.93
CA PRO A 67 -6.97 -5.15 10.13
C PRO A 67 -8.26 -5.01 9.33
N ALA A 68 -8.24 -5.49 8.10
CA ALA A 68 -9.39 -5.59 7.21
C ALA A 68 -9.30 -6.91 6.44
N ARG A 69 -9.70 -6.93 5.16
CA ARG A 69 -9.53 -8.09 4.26
C ARG A 69 -9.01 -7.61 2.91
N LEU A 70 -8.34 -8.49 2.20
CA LEU A 70 -8.04 -8.29 0.78
C LEU A 70 -9.30 -7.96 0.00
N ALA A 71 -9.14 -7.14 -1.03
CA ALA A 71 -10.21 -6.93 -1.99
C ALA A 71 -10.56 -8.25 -2.69
N TYR A 72 -11.86 -8.53 -2.82
CA TYR A 72 -12.36 -9.63 -3.64
C TYR A 72 -12.01 -9.44 -5.13
N GLY A 73 -11.91 -8.19 -5.55
CA GLY A 73 -11.46 -7.80 -6.88
C GLY A 73 -10.89 -6.40 -6.88
N ILE A 74 -9.92 -6.17 -7.74
CA ILE A 74 -9.30 -4.87 -7.97
C ILE A 74 -9.50 -4.53 -9.44
N ILE A 75 -10.08 -3.37 -9.71
CA ILE A 75 -10.30 -2.87 -11.06
C ILE A 75 -9.50 -1.58 -11.21
N VAL A 76 -8.53 -1.59 -12.10
CA VAL A 76 -7.64 -0.45 -12.35
C VAL A 76 -7.81 0.02 -13.80
N ASP A 77 -8.10 1.31 -13.96
CA ASP A 77 -8.08 1.99 -15.24
C ASP A 77 -6.85 2.91 -15.29
N THR A 78 -5.86 2.54 -16.10
CA THR A 78 -4.62 3.32 -16.26
C THR A 78 -4.87 4.71 -16.84
N GLN A 79 -5.92 4.88 -17.65
CA GLN A 79 -6.28 6.18 -18.20
C GLN A 79 -6.79 7.11 -17.09
N VAL A 80 -7.59 6.61 -16.15
CA VAL A 80 -8.01 7.36 -14.96
C VAL A 80 -6.79 7.73 -14.10
N ILE A 81 -5.92 6.77 -13.79
CA ILE A 81 -4.69 7.00 -13.00
C ILE A 81 -3.81 8.06 -13.65
N ARG A 82 -3.66 8.03 -14.97
CA ARG A 82 -2.87 8.99 -15.75
C ARG A 82 -3.33 10.44 -15.60
N THR A 83 -4.63 10.66 -15.35
CA THR A 83 -5.19 12.00 -15.11
C THR A 83 -4.96 12.51 -13.69
N ALA A 84 -4.59 11.66 -12.76
CA ALA A 84 -4.33 12.05 -11.39
C ALA A 84 -3.09 12.97 -11.29
N PRO A 85 -3.03 13.86 -10.27
CA PRO A 85 -1.85 14.66 -10.01
C PRO A 85 -0.59 13.79 -9.85
N GLU A 86 0.50 14.19 -10.49
CA GLU A 86 1.78 13.43 -10.52
C GLU A 86 2.32 13.08 -9.14
N LYS A 87 2.07 13.92 -8.14
CA LYS A 87 2.47 13.65 -6.75
C LYS A 87 1.98 12.30 -6.22
N PHE A 88 0.85 11.79 -6.72
CA PHE A 88 0.35 10.46 -6.34
C PHE A 88 1.12 9.34 -7.05
N ILE A 89 1.62 9.58 -8.26
CA ILE A 89 2.50 8.64 -8.95
C ILE A 89 3.85 8.58 -8.23
N TYR A 90 4.45 9.75 -7.91
CA TYR A 90 5.68 9.81 -7.11
C TYR A 90 5.53 9.12 -5.75
N SER A 91 4.38 9.29 -5.11
CA SER A 91 4.07 8.59 -3.86
C SER A 91 4.06 7.06 -4.05
N GLY A 92 3.42 6.56 -5.10
CA GLY A 92 3.43 5.12 -5.42
C GLY A 92 4.82 4.58 -5.73
N ILE A 93 5.64 5.35 -6.46
CA ILE A 93 7.04 5.01 -6.72
C ILE A 93 7.81 4.86 -5.40
N GLY A 94 7.69 5.85 -4.51
CA GLY A 94 8.36 5.82 -3.21
C GLY A 94 7.92 4.64 -2.35
N ASP A 95 6.62 4.36 -2.34
CA ASP A 95 6.07 3.18 -1.66
C ASP A 95 6.57 1.87 -2.29
N MET A 96 6.72 1.81 -3.61
CA MET A 96 7.21 0.60 -4.28
C MET A 96 8.70 0.33 -4.02
N ILE A 97 9.56 1.35 -4.09
CA ILE A 97 11.00 1.16 -3.85
C ILE A 97 11.32 0.83 -2.39
N SER A 98 10.47 1.19 -1.44
CA SER A 98 10.65 0.86 -0.02
C SER A 98 10.71 -0.64 0.26
N LYS A 99 10.15 -1.46 -0.61
CA LYS A 99 10.18 -2.92 -0.49
C LYS A 99 11.62 -3.48 -0.51
N ILE A 100 12.57 -2.72 -1.04
CA ILE A 100 14.00 -3.10 -1.04
C ILE A 100 14.53 -3.13 0.40
N THR A 101 14.31 -2.06 1.15
CA THR A 101 14.77 -1.93 2.55
C THR A 101 13.93 -2.75 3.50
N ALA A 102 12.62 -2.81 3.30
CA ALA A 102 11.72 -3.63 4.10
C ALA A 102 12.08 -5.13 4.05
N LEU A 103 12.38 -5.66 2.86
CA LEU A 103 12.81 -7.05 2.71
C LEU A 103 14.16 -7.31 3.37
N TYR A 104 15.07 -6.35 3.34
CA TYR A 104 16.34 -6.46 4.06
C TYR A 104 16.10 -6.57 5.57
N ASP A 105 15.29 -5.67 6.12
CA ASP A 105 14.96 -5.67 7.55
C ASP A 105 14.30 -6.99 7.97
N TRP A 106 13.33 -7.48 7.22
CA TRP A 106 12.64 -8.72 7.55
C TRP A 106 13.57 -9.94 7.55
N ILE A 107 14.46 -10.05 6.55
CA ILE A 107 15.48 -11.11 6.50
C ILE A 107 16.50 -10.93 7.64
N PHE A 108 16.83 -9.69 8.02
CA PHE A 108 17.70 -9.41 9.13
C PHE A 108 17.08 -9.81 10.48
N GLU A 109 15.79 -9.53 10.69
CA GLU A 109 15.05 -9.96 11.89
C GLU A 109 15.06 -11.48 12.04
N GLU A 110 14.87 -12.24 10.96
CA GLU A 110 14.95 -13.71 11.00
C GLU A 110 16.35 -14.18 11.42
N LYS A 111 17.39 -13.62 10.80
CA LYS A 111 18.79 -13.96 11.16
C LYS A 111 19.12 -13.61 12.61
N ALA A 112 18.49 -12.58 13.15
CA ALA A 112 18.63 -12.18 14.55
C ALA A 112 17.76 -13.04 15.52
N GLY A 113 16.95 -13.96 15.00
CA GLY A 113 16.06 -14.80 15.81
C GLY A 113 14.84 -14.05 16.36
N CYS A 114 14.49 -12.90 15.77
CA CYS A 114 13.40 -12.04 16.22
C CYS A 114 12.12 -12.17 15.39
N GLY A 115 12.12 -12.99 14.32
CA GLY A 115 10.98 -13.16 13.42
C GLY A 115 11.14 -14.39 12.54
N GLU A 116 10.09 -14.67 11.78
CA GLU A 116 10.06 -15.74 10.77
C GLU A 116 9.79 -15.14 9.41
N VAL A 117 10.50 -15.59 8.40
CA VAL A 117 10.35 -15.16 7.01
C VAL A 117 9.55 -16.20 6.22
N ASN A 118 8.58 -15.73 5.45
CA ASN A 118 7.88 -16.55 4.48
C ASN A 118 8.57 -16.39 3.11
N ASP A 119 9.28 -17.41 2.66
CA ASP A 119 10.04 -17.39 1.40
C ASP A 119 9.18 -17.07 0.18
N PHE A 120 7.94 -17.51 0.15
CA PHE A 120 7.04 -17.23 -0.97
C PHE A 120 6.63 -15.76 -0.99
N ALA A 121 6.35 -15.15 0.17
CA ALA A 121 6.08 -13.73 0.28
C ALA A 121 7.31 -12.89 -0.13
N VAL A 122 8.52 -13.30 0.29
CA VAL A 122 9.79 -12.66 -0.16
C VAL A 122 9.93 -12.74 -1.67
N MET A 123 9.68 -13.90 -2.26
CA MET A 123 9.76 -14.08 -3.71
C MET A 123 8.80 -13.13 -4.46
N ILE A 124 7.55 -13.02 -4.01
CA ILE A 124 6.54 -12.15 -4.61
C ILE A 124 6.95 -10.68 -4.47
N ALA A 125 7.33 -10.23 -3.28
CA ALA A 125 7.74 -8.84 -3.04
C ALA A 125 9.02 -8.47 -3.82
N LYS A 126 10.03 -9.36 -3.87
CA LYS A 126 11.23 -9.18 -4.71
C LYS A 126 10.89 -9.10 -6.19
N LYS A 127 10.00 -9.96 -6.67
CA LYS A 127 9.58 -9.93 -8.08
C LYS A 127 8.91 -8.60 -8.41
N ALA A 128 8.00 -8.14 -7.55
CA ALA A 128 7.29 -6.88 -7.73
C ALA A 128 8.26 -5.69 -7.86
N VAL A 129 9.15 -5.49 -6.89
CA VAL A 129 10.08 -4.36 -6.92
C VAL A 129 11.09 -4.48 -8.06
N ASN A 130 11.61 -5.66 -8.36
CA ASN A 130 12.56 -5.86 -9.45
C ASN A 130 11.93 -5.65 -10.82
N SER A 131 10.68 -6.07 -11.03
CA SER A 131 9.96 -5.82 -12.27
C SER A 131 9.77 -4.33 -12.48
N PHE A 132 9.28 -3.64 -11.46
CA PHE A 132 9.06 -2.19 -11.49
C PHE A 132 10.36 -1.42 -11.79
N VAL A 133 11.43 -1.66 -11.03
CA VAL A 133 12.71 -0.92 -11.15
C VAL A 133 13.37 -1.13 -12.53
N ARG A 134 13.13 -2.28 -13.17
CA ARG A 134 13.70 -2.59 -14.50
C ARG A 134 12.83 -2.16 -15.65
N THR A 135 11.62 -1.67 -15.41
CA THR A 135 10.72 -1.23 -16.48
C THR A 135 11.23 0.09 -17.05
N PRO A 136 11.60 0.13 -18.34
CA PRO A 136 12.01 1.38 -19.00
C PRO A 136 10.83 2.33 -19.14
N TYR A 137 11.08 3.62 -19.01
CA TYR A 137 10.07 4.66 -19.21
C TYR A 137 10.71 5.95 -19.70
N GLU A 138 9.98 6.71 -20.48
CA GLU A 138 10.33 8.07 -20.89
C GLU A 138 9.58 9.11 -20.05
N SER A 139 8.40 8.73 -19.57
CA SER A 139 7.55 9.56 -18.71
C SER A 139 6.89 8.72 -17.62
N ILE A 140 6.73 9.30 -16.43
CA ILE A 140 5.98 8.67 -15.33
C ILE A 140 4.49 8.44 -15.67
N LYS A 141 4.01 9.02 -16.77
CA LYS A 141 2.65 8.85 -17.30
C LYS A 141 2.56 7.86 -18.45
N ASP A 142 3.65 7.19 -18.80
CA ASP A 142 3.62 6.13 -19.80
C ASP A 142 2.69 5.00 -19.31
N GLU A 143 1.89 4.48 -20.23
CA GLU A 143 0.90 3.47 -19.93
C GLU A 143 1.56 2.19 -19.39
N LEU A 144 2.66 1.75 -20.01
CA LEU A 144 3.41 0.59 -19.56
C LEU A 144 3.99 0.80 -18.16
N PHE A 145 4.56 1.98 -17.89
CA PHE A 145 5.11 2.32 -16.58
C PHE A 145 4.02 2.33 -15.50
N LEU A 146 2.89 2.99 -15.78
CA LEU A 146 1.76 3.04 -14.84
C LEU A 146 1.18 1.65 -14.56
N LYS A 147 1.04 0.83 -15.61
CA LYS A 147 0.59 -0.54 -15.46
C LYS A 147 1.53 -1.33 -14.56
N GLU A 148 2.83 -1.29 -14.84
CA GLU A 148 3.82 -2.02 -14.03
C GLU A 148 3.86 -1.55 -12.57
N LEU A 149 3.76 -0.22 -12.34
CA LEU A 149 3.67 0.34 -10.98
C LEU A 149 2.46 -0.24 -10.25
N LEU A 150 1.29 -0.24 -10.88
CA LEU A 150 0.04 -0.70 -10.27
C LEU A 150 0.02 -2.22 -10.05
N ASP A 151 0.52 -3.00 -11.02
CA ASP A 151 0.66 -4.46 -10.89
C ASP A 151 1.63 -4.79 -9.73
N SER A 152 2.75 -4.07 -9.64
CA SER A 152 3.73 -4.26 -8.56
C SER A 152 3.19 -3.85 -7.18
N LEU A 153 2.45 -2.75 -7.09
CA LEU A 153 1.76 -2.36 -5.86
C LEU A 153 0.68 -3.38 -5.46
N ALA A 154 -0.04 -3.96 -6.43
CA ALA A 154 -1.00 -5.02 -6.16
C ALA A 154 -0.31 -6.28 -5.61
N MET A 155 0.82 -6.68 -6.20
CA MET A 155 1.63 -7.81 -5.71
C MET A 155 2.16 -7.58 -4.29
N SER A 156 2.48 -6.34 -3.92
CA SER A 156 2.89 -5.98 -2.55
C SER A 156 1.80 -6.31 -1.53
N GLY A 157 0.56 -5.93 -1.80
CA GLY A 157 -0.56 -6.26 -0.92
C GLY A 157 -0.80 -7.77 -0.79
N ILE A 158 -0.60 -8.53 -1.88
CA ILE A 158 -0.69 -10.00 -1.86
C ILE A 158 0.46 -10.61 -1.04
N ALA A 159 1.68 -10.07 -1.14
CA ALA A 159 2.82 -10.54 -0.34
C ALA A 159 2.56 -10.37 1.17
N ASN A 160 1.95 -9.27 1.58
CA ASN A 160 1.56 -9.03 2.97
C ASN A 160 0.54 -10.04 3.47
N GLU A 161 -0.46 -10.39 2.67
CA GLU A 161 -1.46 -11.40 3.02
C GLU A 161 -0.82 -12.79 3.18
N ILE A 162 0.08 -13.17 2.27
CA ILE A 162 0.81 -14.45 2.35
C ILE A 162 1.68 -14.52 3.61
N ALA A 163 2.33 -13.41 3.96
CA ALA A 163 3.16 -13.32 5.16
C ALA A 163 2.34 -13.23 6.46
N GLY A 164 1.05 -12.88 6.38
CA GLY A 164 0.22 -12.57 7.54
C GLY A 164 0.65 -11.30 8.29
N SER A 165 1.49 -10.47 7.70
CA SER A 165 2.01 -9.23 8.26
C SER A 165 2.41 -8.24 7.17
N SER A 166 2.73 -6.99 7.53
CA SER A 166 3.27 -6.00 6.59
C SER A 166 4.80 -6.07 6.43
N ALA A 167 5.47 -6.99 7.08
CA ALA A 167 6.93 -7.09 7.07
C ALA A 167 7.55 -7.17 5.66
N PRO A 168 6.97 -7.86 4.66
CA PRO A 168 7.51 -7.87 3.30
C PRO A 168 7.57 -6.50 2.63
N THR A 169 6.80 -5.53 3.11
CA THR A 169 6.62 -4.23 2.42
C THR A 169 6.81 -3.02 3.32
N SER A 170 6.99 -3.21 4.62
CA SER A 170 7.04 -2.13 5.62
C SER A 170 8.10 -2.45 6.67
N GLY A 171 9.27 -1.86 6.52
CA GLY A 171 10.41 -1.96 7.44
C GLY A 171 10.65 -0.66 8.20
N SER A 172 11.90 -0.42 8.54
CA SER A 172 12.37 0.77 9.28
C SER A 172 12.09 2.08 8.56
N GLU A 173 12.07 2.12 7.22
CA GLU A 173 11.68 3.29 6.45
C GLU A 173 10.23 3.72 6.74
N HIS A 174 9.33 2.78 6.97
CA HIS A 174 7.95 3.06 7.36
C HIS A 174 7.86 3.61 8.79
N LEU A 175 8.69 3.15 9.71
CA LEU A 175 8.78 3.69 11.07
C LEU A 175 9.21 5.17 11.04
N ILE A 176 10.14 5.54 10.17
CA ILE A 176 10.52 6.94 9.94
C ILE A 176 9.32 7.74 9.43
N SER A 177 8.59 7.23 8.43
CA SER A 177 7.38 7.89 7.93
C SER A 177 6.33 8.10 9.03
N HIS A 178 6.11 7.08 9.87
CA HIS A 178 5.18 7.20 11.01
C HIS A 178 5.67 8.21 12.06
N ALA A 179 6.97 8.38 12.23
CA ALA A 179 7.52 9.43 13.09
C ALA A 179 7.28 10.82 12.49
N LEU A 180 7.50 10.97 11.18
CA LEU A 180 7.23 12.22 10.46
C LEU A 180 5.75 12.62 10.52
N ASP A 181 4.82 11.66 10.44
CA ASP A 181 3.38 11.91 10.61
C ASP A 181 3.02 12.52 11.98
N LYS A 182 3.87 12.30 12.99
CA LYS A 182 3.66 12.85 14.35
C LYS A 182 4.36 14.18 14.60
N ILE A 183 5.46 14.42 13.89
CA ILE A 183 6.34 15.59 14.14
C ILE A 183 5.97 16.74 13.21
N LEU A 184 5.58 16.45 11.96
CA LEU A 184 5.27 17.47 10.98
C LEU A 184 3.85 18.02 11.20
N GLU A 185 3.72 19.35 11.21
CA GLU A 185 2.40 20.00 11.24
C GLU A 185 1.54 19.62 10.03
N VAL A 186 2.18 19.48 8.86
CA VAL A 186 1.53 19.04 7.62
C VAL A 186 2.33 17.87 7.04
N PRO A 187 1.95 16.62 7.37
CA PRO A 187 2.57 15.44 6.80
C PRO A 187 2.45 15.40 5.28
N GLN A 188 3.48 14.91 4.62
CA GLN A 188 3.48 14.68 3.18
C GLN A 188 2.72 13.40 2.83
N LEU A 189 2.60 13.11 1.52
CA LEU A 189 2.04 11.83 1.08
C LEU A 189 2.90 10.68 1.62
N HIS A 190 2.25 9.61 2.06
CA HIS A 190 2.89 8.45 2.69
C HIS A 190 4.09 7.94 1.89
N GLY A 191 3.90 7.60 0.64
CA GLY A 191 4.99 7.05 -0.18
C GLY A 191 6.12 8.06 -0.47
N VAL A 192 5.85 9.38 -0.42
CA VAL A 192 6.93 10.39 -0.51
C VAL A 192 7.81 10.32 0.73
N GLN A 193 7.20 10.28 1.93
CA GLN A 193 7.94 10.14 3.19
C GLN A 193 8.70 8.82 3.25
N VAL A 194 8.06 7.73 2.86
CA VAL A 194 8.65 6.39 2.83
C VAL A 194 9.80 6.31 1.81
N GLY A 195 9.63 6.90 0.61
CA GLY A 195 10.68 6.92 -0.41
C GLY A 195 11.94 7.67 0.03
N ILE A 196 11.78 8.82 0.72
CA ILE A 196 12.91 9.55 1.32
C ILE A 196 13.58 8.70 2.42
N ALA A 197 12.77 8.09 3.27
CA ALA A 197 13.25 7.21 4.34
C ALA A 197 13.98 5.96 3.80
N THR A 198 13.52 5.41 2.68
CA THR A 198 14.19 4.33 1.97
C THR A 198 15.62 4.71 1.56
N TYR A 199 15.81 5.93 1.02
CA TYR A 199 17.16 6.40 0.68
C TYR A 199 18.05 6.49 1.92
N ILE A 200 17.52 6.93 3.06
CA ILE A 200 18.27 6.98 4.33
C ILE A 200 18.61 5.56 4.78
N MET A 201 17.66 4.65 4.81
CA MET A 201 17.87 3.28 5.28
C MET A 201 18.80 2.48 4.39
N ALA A 202 18.74 2.66 3.08
CA ALA A 202 19.70 2.04 2.15
C ALA A 202 21.17 2.49 2.35
N LYS A 203 21.42 3.53 3.15
CA LYS A 203 22.77 3.95 3.56
C LYS A 203 23.21 3.35 4.89
N VAL A 204 22.24 2.90 5.68
CA VAL A 204 22.48 2.32 7.02
C VAL A 204 22.57 0.80 6.95
N GLN A 205 21.80 0.16 6.08
CA GLN A 205 21.82 -1.28 5.81
C GLN A 205 23.03 -1.70 4.98
#